data_d1957a2c78db714f332f94aa0ab01a23
#
_entry.id   d1957a2c78db714f332f94aa0ab01a23
#
_cell.length_a   1.000
_cell.length_b   1.000
_cell.length_c   1.000
_cell.angle_alpha   90.00
_cell.angle_beta   90.00
_cell.angle_gamma   90.00
#
_symmetry.space_group_name_H-M   'P 1'
#
loop_
_entity.id
_entity.type
_entity.pdbx_description
1 polymer ?
#
loop_
_entity_poly.entity_id
_entity_poly.type
_entity_poly.pdbx_seq_one_letter_code
_entity_poly.pdbx_strand_id
1 'polypeptide(L)'
;LIRTKAEYLRVMKGYRDVNRIEFFNTPPSPGANPKQAQIFEAFLDPAFKTFGMSGGNRLGKTTMLTLIGESVMFGKYPWNNESLLHLFPHNEPRKVRYVGQGWQDHVKAVVIPELEKWWPGSRKVQKHGNGIITDTFWKDLKTGSTLEIMSSNQNPKEHEGWSGDLILYDEPPPRDIYVANARGLVDRKGREVFAATLLGDPWIDRDIVKKVGKDGKPDKSVFWVQGRSYDNVGYGITEEGINELKNKLTDQEISARIEGVPEYMQGLVYPTFNRAYYPKGHLMGRFKIPIDWPVDIAIDVHPRERQAVLFVATNPRNDRYGCDEIWEHGDGEAIAGEIGRRVNYHSYRVNQIIIDPLSKGDQNSQETTYDKVYRVLANHDLVMQTASKDRNSGILE
;
A
#
# COMPACT_ATOMS: atom_id res chain seq x y z
N LEU A 1 13.50 5.90 51.70
CA LEU A 1 14.63 6.84 51.57
C LEU A 1 15.77 6.13 50.86
N ILE A 2 16.16 6.60 49.66
CA ILE A 2 17.32 6.09 48.89
C ILE A 2 18.59 6.51 49.65
N ARG A 3 19.39 5.53 50.08
CA ARG A 3 20.57 5.78 50.92
C ARG A 3 21.90 5.70 50.16
N THR A 4 21.91 5.10 48.98
CA THR A 4 23.15 4.92 48.20
C THR A 4 22.95 5.27 46.73
N LYS A 5 24.06 5.63 46.05
CA LYS A 5 24.07 5.84 44.57
C LYS A 5 23.64 4.59 43.80
N ALA A 6 24.02 3.40 44.26
CA ALA A 6 23.64 2.14 43.63
C ALA A 6 22.13 1.88 43.73
N GLU A 7 21.54 2.17 44.90
CA GLU A 7 20.10 2.05 45.12
C GLU A 7 19.31 3.06 44.22
N TYR A 8 19.79 4.30 44.14
CA TYR A 8 19.23 5.31 43.21
C TYR A 8 19.26 4.86 41.77
N LEU A 9 20.41 4.35 41.30
CA LEU A 9 20.54 3.87 39.90
C LEU A 9 19.64 2.69 39.63
N ARG A 10 19.46 1.77 40.57
CA ARG A 10 18.53 0.63 40.44
C ARG A 10 17.07 1.10 40.35
N VAL A 11 16.65 2.04 41.20
CA VAL A 11 15.31 2.61 41.19
C VAL A 11 15.07 3.35 39.87
N MET A 12 16.01 4.18 39.41
CA MET A 12 15.89 4.90 38.14
C MET A 12 15.86 3.98 36.95
N LYS A 13 16.63 2.88 36.97
CA LYS A 13 16.54 1.85 35.92
C LYS A 13 15.13 1.23 35.87
N GLY A 14 14.61 0.80 37.02
CA GLY A 14 13.26 0.24 37.11
C GLY A 14 12.17 1.24 36.63
N TYR A 15 12.30 2.52 37.01
CA TYR A 15 11.37 3.55 36.52
C TYR A 15 11.43 3.73 34.99
N ARG A 16 12.64 3.76 34.41
CA ARG A 16 12.84 3.84 32.96
C ARG A 16 12.27 2.62 32.21
N ASP A 17 12.46 1.43 32.78
CA ASP A 17 12.01 0.17 32.17
C ASP A 17 10.49 0.09 32.00
N VAL A 18 9.73 0.75 32.89
CA VAL A 18 8.25 0.79 32.83
C VAL A 18 7.69 2.09 32.25
N ASN A 19 8.53 3.12 32.00
CA ASN A 19 8.12 4.39 31.40
C ASN A 19 8.97 4.72 30.14
N ARG A 20 9.21 3.73 29.30
CA ARG A 20 10.16 3.80 28.17
C ARG A 20 9.91 4.98 27.24
N ILE A 21 8.66 5.30 26.96
CA ILE A 21 8.29 6.40 26.06
C ILE A 21 8.77 7.77 26.61
N GLU A 22 8.79 7.97 27.94
CA GLU A 22 9.27 9.20 28.54
C GLU A 22 10.79 9.38 28.39
N PHE A 23 11.52 8.26 28.22
CA PHE A 23 12.97 8.21 28.06
C PHE A 23 13.43 7.83 26.66
N PHE A 24 12.53 7.89 25.68
CA PHE A 24 12.80 7.44 24.32
C PHE A 24 14.05 8.10 23.72
N ASN A 25 14.21 9.41 23.86
CA ASN A 25 15.38 10.16 23.39
C ASN A 25 16.44 10.43 24.48
N THR A 26 16.45 9.65 25.54
CA THR A 26 17.39 9.84 26.66
C THR A 26 18.31 8.63 26.84
N PRO A 27 19.62 8.76 26.83
CA PRO A 27 20.56 7.65 27.05
C PRO A 27 20.19 6.79 28.28
N PRO A 28 20.29 5.44 28.21
CA PRO A 28 20.91 4.66 27.16
C PRO A 28 20.01 4.34 25.95
N SER A 29 18.78 4.87 25.88
CA SER A 29 17.97 4.73 24.65
C SER A 29 18.66 5.43 23.49
N PRO A 30 18.76 4.79 22.32
CA PRO A 30 19.35 5.43 21.14
C PRO A 30 18.47 6.54 20.55
N GLY A 31 17.19 6.60 20.95
CA GLY A 31 16.22 7.56 20.45
C GLY A 31 15.65 7.21 19.07
N ALA A 32 15.14 8.24 18.40
CA ALA A 32 14.62 8.12 17.06
C ALA A 32 15.74 7.93 16.04
N ASN A 33 15.60 6.96 15.14
CA ASN A 33 16.45 6.92 13.97
C ASN A 33 16.17 8.11 13.05
N PRO A 34 17.07 8.42 12.06
CA PRO A 34 16.93 9.62 11.24
C PRO A 34 15.61 9.73 10.49
N LYS A 35 14.98 8.61 10.11
CA LYS A 35 13.70 8.61 9.38
C LYS A 35 12.51 8.82 10.31
N GLN A 36 12.54 8.22 11.50
CA GLN A 36 11.55 8.47 12.54
C GLN A 36 11.59 9.93 13.00
N ALA A 37 12.80 10.49 13.20
CA ALA A 37 12.98 11.89 13.60
C ALA A 37 12.33 12.86 12.60
N GLN A 38 12.51 12.65 11.29
CA GLN A 38 11.87 13.44 10.25
C GLN A 38 10.33 13.38 10.34
N ILE A 39 9.75 12.22 10.61
CA ILE A 39 8.29 12.09 10.77
C ILE A 39 7.83 12.81 12.04
N PHE A 40 8.51 12.64 13.18
CA PHE A 40 8.12 13.30 14.43
C PHE A 40 8.20 14.83 14.33
N GLU A 41 9.20 15.36 13.64
CA GLU A 41 9.33 16.79 13.38
C GLU A 41 8.22 17.30 12.44
N ALA A 42 8.02 16.64 11.30
CA ALA A 42 6.97 17.01 10.34
C ALA A 42 5.56 16.88 10.94
N PHE A 43 5.33 15.95 11.87
CA PHE A 43 4.04 15.77 12.52
C PHE A 43 3.61 16.99 13.35
N LEU A 44 4.53 17.84 13.77
CA LEU A 44 4.25 19.09 14.49
C LEU A 44 3.69 20.19 13.57
N ASP A 45 3.90 20.09 12.26
CA ASP A 45 3.40 21.08 11.31
C ASP A 45 1.91 20.83 10.98
N PRO A 46 1.01 21.79 11.27
CA PRO A 46 -0.42 21.67 10.96
C PRO A 46 -0.75 21.61 9.46
N ALA A 47 0.20 21.97 8.59
CA ALA A 47 0.00 21.94 7.14
C ALA A 47 -0.10 20.51 6.60
N PHE A 48 0.63 19.56 7.20
CA PHE A 48 0.57 18.17 6.79
C PHE A 48 -0.60 17.43 7.43
N LYS A 49 -1.24 16.55 6.66
CA LYS A 49 -2.38 15.72 7.10
C LYS A 49 -2.11 14.23 6.94
N THR A 50 -1.35 13.87 5.92
CA THR A 50 -0.99 12.50 5.61
C THR A 50 0.52 12.32 5.74
N PHE A 51 0.94 11.35 6.52
CA PHE A 51 2.35 11.04 6.78
C PHE A 51 2.63 9.61 6.39
N GLY A 52 3.82 9.34 5.94
CA GLY A 52 4.23 7.96 5.69
C GLY A 52 5.73 7.72 5.82
N MET A 53 6.04 6.55 6.32
CA MET A 53 7.39 5.99 6.29
C MET A 53 7.36 4.67 5.55
N SER A 54 7.91 4.67 4.34
CA SER A 54 8.09 3.45 3.57
C SER A 54 9.54 2.97 3.64
N GLY A 55 9.73 1.68 3.48
CA GLY A 55 11.09 1.18 3.44
C GLY A 55 11.27 -0.23 3.95
N GLY A 56 12.52 -0.60 4.12
CA GLY A 56 12.95 -1.95 4.47
C GLY A 56 12.38 -2.48 5.80
N ASN A 57 12.50 -3.78 5.95
CA ASN A 57 12.14 -4.45 7.20
C ASN A 57 13.04 -3.95 8.34
N ARG A 58 12.50 -3.95 9.57
CA ARG A 58 13.23 -3.50 10.77
C ARG A 58 13.67 -2.04 10.76
N LEU A 59 13.07 -1.19 9.92
CA LEU A 59 13.29 0.26 9.92
C LEU A 59 12.71 0.97 11.15
N GLY A 60 11.92 0.29 11.98
CA GLY A 60 11.27 0.87 13.15
C GLY A 60 9.92 1.54 12.84
N LYS A 61 9.25 1.12 11.75
CA LYS A 61 7.97 1.66 11.28
C LYS A 61 6.85 1.50 12.31
N THR A 62 6.62 0.30 12.82
CA THR A 62 5.60 -0.01 13.85
C THR A 62 5.84 0.76 15.13
N THR A 63 7.11 0.86 15.59
CA THR A 63 7.50 1.66 16.75
C THR A 63 7.13 3.14 16.55
N MET A 64 7.40 3.71 15.37
CA MET A 64 7.01 5.09 15.03
C MET A 64 5.51 5.30 15.15
N LEU A 65 4.69 4.40 14.59
CA LEU A 65 3.23 4.48 14.69
C LEU A 65 2.76 4.46 16.15
N THR A 66 3.27 3.51 16.92
CA THR A 66 2.95 3.37 18.35
C THR A 66 3.27 4.65 19.12
N LEU A 67 4.48 5.19 18.97
CA LEU A 67 4.91 6.41 19.63
C LEU A 67 4.06 7.63 19.26
N ILE A 68 3.66 7.78 17.98
CA ILE A 68 2.75 8.84 17.54
C ILE A 68 1.36 8.64 18.12
N GLY A 69 0.82 7.42 18.06
CA GLY A 69 -0.52 7.11 18.54
C GLY A 69 -0.68 7.42 20.04
N GLU A 70 0.24 6.93 20.85
CA GLU A 70 0.25 7.19 22.28
C GLU A 70 0.48 8.67 22.59
N SER A 71 1.39 9.34 21.89
CA SER A 71 1.65 10.78 22.07
C SER A 71 0.41 11.63 21.77
N VAL A 72 -0.34 11.30 20.73
CA VAL A 72 -1.61 11.98 20.42
C VAL A 72 -2.64 11.75 21.52
N MET A 73 -2.78 10.52 22.03
CA MET A 73 -3.65 10.24 23.19
C MET A 73 -3.24 11.04 24.42
N PHE A 74 -1.95 11.24 24.63
CA PHE A 74 -1.43 12.01 25.76
C PHE A 74 -1.44 13.52 25.55
N GLY A 75 -1.63 13.99 24.33
CA GLY A 75 -1.63 15.40 23.92
C GLY A 75 -0.25 16.03 23.83
N LYS A 76 0.82 15.24 23.90
CA LYS A 76 2.20 15.70 23.81
C LYS A 76 3.16 14.55 23.50
N TYR A 77 4.34 14.86 23.02
CA TYR A 77 5.46 13.93 22.99
C TYR A 77 5.99 13.70 24.41
N PRO A 78 5.93 12.47 24.96
CA PRO A 78 6.34 12.22 26.36
C PRO A 78 7.81 12.46 26.63
N TRP A 79 8.68 12.28 25.63
CA TRP A 79 10.15 12.38 25.79
C TRP A 79 10.71 13.80 25.83
N ASN A 80 9.97 14.80 25.35
CA ASN A 80 10.40 16.20 25.37
C ASN A 80 9.30 17.17 25.84
N ASN A 81 8.10 16.66 26.17
CA ASN A 81 6.93 17.40 26.56
C ASN A 81 6.38 18.38 25.52
N GLU A 82 6.74 18.24 24.24
CA GLU A 82 6.25 19.07 23.17
C GLU A 82 4.76 18.83 22.92
N SER A 83 3.96 19.92 22.93
CA SER A 83 2.51 19.84 22.85
C SER A 83 2.04 19.49 21.44
N LEU A 84 1.10 18.54 21.35
CA LEU A 84 0.40 18.17 20.13
C LEU A 84 -1.03 18.74 20.05
N LEU A 85 -1.45 19.53 21.07
CA LEU A 85 -2.83 20.03 21.14
C LEU A 85 -3.18 21.00 20.01
N HIS A 86 -2.25 21.80 19.55
CA HIS A 86 -2.43 22.75 18.45
C HIS A 86 -2.73 22.10 17.09
N LEU A 87 -2.47 20.80 16.97
CA LEU A 87 -2.68 20.06 15.71
C LEU A 87 -4.16 19.72 15.47
N PHE A 88 -4.98 19.83 16.50
CA PHE A 88 -6.38 19.42 16.47
C PHE A 88 -7.31 20.59 16.85
N PRO A 89 -8.42 20.80 16.11
CA PRO A 89 -9.24 22.02 16.23
C PRO A 89 -10.15 22.06 17.45
N HIS A 90 -10.11 21.07 18.34
CA HIS A 90 -11.01 20.94 19.50
C HIS A 90 -10.25 20.43 20.74
N ASN A 91 -10.86 20.64 21.91
CA ASN A 91 -10.29 20.22 23.20
C ASN A 91 -10.85 18.89 23.73
N GLU A 92 -11.61 18.16 22.93
CA GLU A 92 -12.16 16.87 23.30
C GLU A 92 -11.06 15.81 23.44
N PRO A 93 -11.30 14.72 24.19
CA PRO A 93 -10.43 13.56 24.20
C PRO A 93 -10.15 13.03 22.78
N ARG A 94 -8.92 12.64 22.52
CA ARG A 94 -8.51 12.15 21.20
C ARG A 94 -9.06 10.75 20.94
N LYS A 95 -9.46 10.52 19.70
CA LYS A 95 -9.85 9.20 19.19
C LYS A 95 -8.84 8.75 18.15
N VAL A 96 -8.10 7.72 18.47
CA VAL A 96 -7.08 7.13 17.61
C VAL A 96 -7.58 5.78 17.12
N ARG A 97 -7.34 5.47 15.86
CA ARG A 97 -7.56 4.13 15.29
C ARG A 97 -6.24 3.57 14.77
N TYR A 98 -5.96 2.33 15.11
CA TYR A 98 -4.81 1.58 14.62
C TYR A 98 -5.31 0.45 13.73
N VAL A 99 -4.88 0.40 12.49
CA VAL A 99 -5.27 -0.62 11.50
C VAL A 99 -4.05 -1.48 11.21
N GLY A 100 -4.07 -2.72 11.70
CA GLY A 100 -3.07 -3.74 11.38
C GLY A 100 -3.57 -4.69 10.29
N GLN A 101 -2.71 -5.57 9.77
CA GLN A 101 -3.10 -6.50 8.71
C GLN A 101 -4.07 -7.58 9.22
N GLY A 102 -3.60 -8.56 9.94
CA GLY A 102 -4.38 -9.68 10.44
C GLY A 102 -4.53 -9.68 11.95
N TRP A 103 -5.61 -10.28 12.47
CA TRP A 103 -5.88 -10.29 13.89
C TRP A 103 -4.85 -11.10 14.70
N GLN A 104 -4.51 -12.31 14.27
CA GLN A 104 -3.66 -13.22 15.06
C GLN A 104 -2.18 -13.02 14.78
N ASP A 105 -1.84 -12.92 13.52
CA ASP A 105 -0.48 -12.87 13.00
C ASP A 105 0.17 -11.50 13.12
N HIS A 106 -0.61 -10.43 13.11
CA HIS A 106 -0.10 -9.07 13.17
C HIS A 106 -0.60 -8.27 14.38
N VAL A 107 -1.91 -8.10 14.55
CA VAL A 107 -2.44 -7.27 15.65
C VAL A 107 -2.04 -7.85 17.01
N LYS A 108 -2.33 -9.13 17.26
CA LYS A 108 -2.02 -9.78 18.54
C LYS A 108 -0.52 -10.04 18.73
N ALA A 109 0.17 -10.42 17.65
CA ALA A 109 1.57 -10.82 17.75
C ALA A 109 2.55 -9.65 17.73
N VAL A 110 2.17 -8.50 17.14
CA VAL A 110 3.08 -7.37 16.92
C VAL A 110 2.53 -6.06 17.52
N VAL A 111 1.30 -5.65 17.12
CA VAL A 111 0.78 -4.32 17.47
C VAL A 111 0.52 -4.18 18.97
N ILE A 112 -0.22 -5.12 19.59
CA ILE A 112 -0.54 -5.06 21.02
C ILE A 112 0.73 -5.11 21.88
N PRO A 113 1.67 -6.05 21.66
CA PRO A 113 2.93 -6.06 22.41
C PRO A 113 3.77 -4.77 22.25
N GLU A 114 3.78 -4.16 21.06
CA GLU A 114 4.51 -2.91 20.86
C GLU A 114 3.85 -1.73 21.58
N LEU A 115 2.51 -1.64 21.59
CA LEU A 115 1.76 -0.68 22.41
C LEU A 115 2.03 -0.88 23.91
N GLU A 116 1.99 -2.10 24.41
CA GLU A 116 2.27 -2.40 25.82
C GLU A 116 3.69 -2.06 26.24
N LYS A 117 4.65 -2.27 25.35
CA LYS A 117 6.06 -1.95 25.58
C LYS A 117 6.30 -0.46 25.79
N TRP A 118 5.57 0.40 25.07
CA TRP A 118 5.74 1.85 25.13
C TRP A 118 4.76 2.54 26.06
N TRP A 119 3.61 1.92 26.39
CA TRP A 119 2.67 2.51 27.34
C TRP A 119 3.30 2.72 28.71
N PRO A 120 3.35 3.97 29.23
CA PRO A 120 4.06 4.24 30.48
C PRO A 120 3.29 3.70 31.68
N GLY A 121 4.00 3.02 32.60
CA GLY A 121 3.43 2.51 33.84
C GLY A 121 2.89 3.60 34.78
N SER A 122 3.27 4.86 34.56
CA SER A 122 2.73 6.04 35.23
C SER A 122 1.28 6.37 34.83
N ARG A 123 0.75 5.78 33.73
CA ARG A 123 -0.58 6.05 33.21
C ARG A 123 -1.50 4.84 33.32
N LYS A 124 -2.63 5.06 33.97
CA LYS A 124 -3.69 4.04 34.06
C LYS A 124 -4.46 3.96 32.72
N VAL A 125 -4.65 2.74 32.24
CA VAL A 125 -5.38 2.42 31.01
C VAL A 125 -6.50 1.43 31.32
N GLN A 126 -7.67 1.65 30.72
CA GLN A 126 -8.76 0.68 30.68
C GLN A 126 -8.74 0.01 29.31
N LYS A 127 -8.78 -1.33 29.29
CA LYS A 127 -8.73 -2.12 28.06
C LYS A 127 -9.95 -3.01 27.93
N HIS A 128 -10.39 -3.23 26.68
CA HIS A 128 -11.46 -4.17 26.33
C HIS A 128 -11.06 -4.94 25.06
N GLY A 129 -11.63 -6.13 24.91
CA GLY A 129 -11.51 -6.92 23.67
C GLY A 129 -12.74 -6.80 22.79
N ASN A 130 -12.63 -7.30 21.56
CA ASN A 130 -13.72 -7.35 20.58
C ASN A 130 -14.41 -8.74 20.52
N GLY A 131 -14.13 -9.64 21.46
CA GLY A 131 -14.61 -11.01 21.47
C GLY A 131 -13.73 -12.00 20.68
N ILE A 132 -12.87 -11.50 19.78
CA ILE A 132 -11.91 -12.31 19.01
C ILE A 132 -10.52 -12.24 19.66
N ILE A 133 -10.12 -11.03 20.05
CA ILE A 133 -8.83 -10.75 20.69
C ILE A 133 -9.08 -9.85 21.90
N THR A 134 -8.27 -10.02 22.94
CA THR A 134 -8.22 -9.12 24.09
C THR A 134 -7.51 -7.81 23.71
N ASP A 135 -7.81 -6.74 24.45
CA ASP A 135 -7.07 -5.48 24.40
C ASP A 135 -7.10 -4.73 23.04
N THR A 136 -8.19 -4.86 22.29
CA THR A 136 -8.38 -4.13 21.03
C THR A 136 -8.92 -2.71 21.20
N PHE A 137 -9.33 -2.34 22.40
CA PHE A 137 -9.76 -0.99 22.74
C PHE A 137 -9.09 -0.52 24.02
N TRP A 138 -8.43 0.63 23.98
CA TRP A 138 -7.71 1.22 25.09
C TRP A 138 -8.25 2.62 25.41
N LYS A 139 -8.42 2.93 26.69
CA LYS A 139 -8.80 4.26 27.16
C LYS A 139 -7.80 4.75 28.19
N ASP A 140 -7.12 5.84 27.90
CA ASP A 140 -6.28 6.55 28.88
C ASP A 140 -7.17 7.24 29.91
N LEU A 141 -7.06 6.85 31.17
CA LEU A 141 -7.90 7.40 32.23
C LEU A 141 -7.55 8.83 32.64
N LYS A 142 -6.38 9.34 32.21
CA LYS A 142 -5.95 10.72 32.50
C LYS A 142 -6.54 11.74 31.52
N THR A 143 -6.55 11.44 30.23
CA THR A 143 -7.04 12.35 29.18
C THR A 143 -8.45 11.98 28.70
N GLY A 144 -8.90 10.75 28.96
CA GLY A 144 -10.11 10.19 28.37
C GLY A 144 -9.96 9.76 26.91
N SER A 145 -8.78 9.94 26.32
CA SER A 145 -8.50 9.57 24.93
C SER A 145 -8.57 8.06 24.72
N THR A 146 -8.96 7.65 23.51
CA THR A 146 -9.20 6.25 23.17
C THR A 146 -8.37 5.81 21.97
N LEU A 147 -7.96 4.55 21.97
CA LEU A 147 -7.36 3.85 20.87
C LEU A 147 -8.22 2.63 20.54
N GLU A 148 -8.68 2.52 19.31
CA GLU A 148 -9.36 1.36 18.76
C GLU A 148 -8.44 0.65 17.78
N ILE A 149 -8.28 -0.67 17.93
CA ILE A 149 -7.45 -1.48 17.05
C ILE A 149 -8.35 -2.29 16.12
N MET A 150 -8.11 -2.18 14.83
CA MET A 150 -8.83 -2.86 13.75
C MET A 150 -7.88 -3.69 12.90
N SER A 151 -8.44 -4.62 12.15
CA SER A 151 -7.70 -5.39 11.14
C SER A 151 -8.15 -5.03 9.73
N SER A 152 -7.22 -4.85 8.81
CA SER A 152 -7.52 -4.60 7.40
C SER A 152 -8.12 -5.83 6.67
N ASN A 153 -8.20 -6.99 7.34
CA ASN A 153 -8.90 -8.17 6.84
C ASN A 153 -10.40 -8.20 7.19
N GLN A 154 -10.91 -7.17 7.89
CA GLN A 154 -12.32 -7.04 8.20
C GLN A 154 -13.13 -6.53 7.00
N ASN A 155 -14.46 -6.65 7.09
CA ASN A 155 -15.32 -6.06 6.08
C ASN A 155 -15.21 -4.52 6.12
N PRO A 156 -15.11 -3.83 4.99
CA PRO A 156 -15.04 -2.37 4.93
C PRO A 156 -16.16 -1.67 5.72
N LYS A 157 -17.36 -2.25 5.80
CA LYS A 157 -18.48 -1.72 6.58
C LYS A 157 -18.21 -1.63 8.08
N GLU A 158 -17.32 -2.49 8.61
CA GLU A 158 -16.96 -2.44 10.03
C GLU A 158 -16.05 -1.24 10.35
N HIS A 159 -15.37 -0.68 9.34
CA HIS A 159 -14.57 0.52 9.46
C HIS A 159 -15.38 1.81 9.32
N GLU A 160 -16.62 1.73 8.82
CA GLU A 160 -17.49 2.89 8.64
C GLU A 160 -18.11 3.37 9.97
N GLY A 161 -18.66 4.61 9.98
CA GLY A 161 -19.35 5.18 11.13
C GLY A 161 -18.46 5.63 12.29
N TRP A 162 -17.15 5.48 12.17
CA TRP A 162 -16.19 6.01 13.15
C TRP A 162 -15.81 7.46 12.80
N SER A 163 -15.60 8.29 13.83
CA SER A 163 -15.08 9.65 13.66
C SER A 163 -13.97 9.89 14.67
N GLY A 164 -12.78 10.28 14.19
CA GLY A 164 -11.61 10.40 15.02
C GLY A 164 -10.53 11.37 14.53
N ASP A 165 -9.49 11.47 15.33
CA ASP A 165 -8.41 12.45 15.18
C ASP A 165 -7.19 11.90 14.44
N LEU A 166 -6.94 10.61 14.59
CA LEU A 166 -5.75 9.97 14.00
C LEU A 166 -6.04 8.54 13.58
N ILE A 167 -5.59 8.19 12.39
CA ILE A 167 -5.52 6.79 11.94
C ILE A 167 -4.08 6.41 11.68
N LEU A 168 -3.69 5.24 12.18
CA LEU A 168 -2.39 4.63 12.02
C LEU A 168 -2.56 3.36 11.18
N TYR A 169 -1.87 3.26 10.05
CA TYR A 169 -1.88 2.08 9.19
C TYR A 169 -0.53 1.36 9.28
N ASP A 170 -0.52 0.18 9.89
CA ASP A 170 0.66 -0.67 9.94
C ASP A 170 0.59 -1.70 8.81
N GLU A 171 1.25 -1.40 7.76
CA GLU A 171 1.19 -1.86 6.38
C GLU A 171 -0.03 -1.33 5.60
N PRO A 172 0.11 -1.19 4.28
CA PRO A 172 -0.94 -0.67 3.40
C PRO A 172 -2.22 -1.49 3.49
N PRO A 173 -3.37 -0.89 3.85
CA PRO A 173 -4.64 -1.60 3.81
C PRO A 173 -5.15 -1.72 2.37
N PRO A 174 -6.10 -2.63 2.07
CA PRO A 174 -6.88 -2.58 0.84
C PRO A 174 -7.52 -1.21 0.62
N ARG A 175 -7.67 -0.81 -0.64
CA ARG A 175 -8.14 0.54 -1.01
C ARG A 175 -9.53 0.87 -0.45
N ASP A 176 -10.43 -0.09 -0.38
CA ASP A 176 -11.79 0.05 0.18
C ASP A 176 -11.78 0.28 1.69
N ILE A 177 -10.92 -0.45 2.42
CA ILE A 177 -10.67 -0.22 3.85
C ILE A 177 -10.13 1.19 4.10
N TYR A 178 -9.18 1.63 3.27
CA TYR A 178 -8.66 2.99 3.34
C TYR A 178 -9.78 4.03 3.18
N VAL A 179 -10.60 3.90 2.15
CA VAL A 179 -11.71 4.84 1.87
C VAL A 179 -12.73 4.87 3.00
N ALA A 180 -13.08 3.71 3.58
CA ALA A 180 -13.99 3.61 4.72
C ALA A 180 -13.45 4.37 5.95
N ASN A 181 -12.17 4.21 6.23
CA ASN A 181 -11.49 4.89 7.35
C ASN A 181 -11.30 6.40 7.11
N ALA A 182 -10.89 6.81 5.91
CA ALA A 182 -10.61 8.21 5.60
C ALA A 182 -11.82 9.13 5.80
N ARG A 183 -13.05 8.63 5.59
CA ARG A 183 -14.30 9.34 5.90
C ARG A 183 -14.38 9.75 7.37
N GLY A 184 -13.89 8.92 8.27
CA GLY A 184 -13.89 9.16 9.71
C GLY A 184 -13.00 10.31 10.18
N LEU A 185 -12.08 10.79 9.34
CA LEU A 185 -11.20 11.92 9.65
C LEU A 185 -11.80 13.29 9.32
N VAL A 186 -12.87 13.32 8.50
CA VAL A 186 -13.42 14.57 7.93
C VAL A 186 -13.95 15.49 9.00
N ASP A 187 -14.81 15.00 9.90
CA ASP A 187 -15.51 15.80 10.90
C ASP A 187 -14.57 16.43 11.92
N ARG A 188 -13.49 15.72 12.27
CA ARG A 188 -12.52 16.13 13.28
C ARG A 188 -11.26 16.74 12.68
N LYS A 189 -11.19 16.86 11.34
CA LYS A 189 -10.01 17.32 10.59
C LYS A 189 -8.76 16.52 10.98
N GLY A 190 -8.96 15.21 11.12
CA GLY A 190 -7.96 14.28 11.60
C GLY A 190 -6.77 14.12 10.66
N ARG A 191 -5.84 13.30 11.08
CA ARG A 191 -4.58 13.00 10.37
C ARG A 191 -4.42 11.50 10.20
N GLU A 192 -3.55 11.10 9.28
CA GLU A 192 -3.24 9.69 9.06
C GLU A 192 -1.73 9.47 8.92
N VAL A 193 -1.27 8.34 9.41
CA VAL A 193 0.14 7.94 9.35
C VAL A 193 0.26 6.51 8.84
N PHE A 194 1.11 6.31 7.86
CA PHE A 194 1.38 5.01 7.26
C PHE A 194 2.78 4.50 7.62
N ALA A 195 2.85 3.26 8.02
CA ALA A 195 4.07 2.46 8.02
C ALA A 195 3.94 1.46 6.86
N ALA A 196 4.76 1.57 5.84
CA ALA A 196 4.56 0.80 4.61
C ALA A 196 5.81 0.05 4.16
N THR A 197 5.65 -1.22 3.81
CA THR A 197 6.58 -1.94 2.96
C THR A 197 5.92 -2.05 1.59
N LEU A 198 6.34 -1.21 0.64
CA LEU A 198 5.66 -1.07 -0.66
C LEU A 198 6.01 -2.25 -1.59
N LEU A 199 5.46 -3.44 -1.27
CA LEU A 199 5.73 -4.71 -1.97
C LEU A 199 4.61 -5.18 -2.90
N GLY A 200 3.43 -4.58 -2.82
CA GLY A 200 2.26 -5.15 -3.49
C GLY A 200 1.43 -4.12 -4.23
N ASP A 201 0.52 -3.48 -3.55
CA ASP A 201 -0.46 -2.62 -4.19
C ASP A 201 0.11 -1.21 -4.48
N PRO A 202 0.18 -0.78 -5.76
CA PRO A 202 0.73 0.51 -6.16
C PRO A 202 -0.16 1.71 -5.81
N TRP A 203 -1.37 1.51 -5.22
CA TRP A 203 -2.32 2.58 -5.01
C TRP A 203 -1.79 3.66 -4.05
N ILE A 204 -1.06 3.29 -2.99
CA ILE A 204 -0.46 4.28 -2.07
C ILE A 204 0.58 5.13 -2.80
N ASP A 205 1.46 4.51 -3.59
CA ASP A 205 2.46 5.26 -4.35
C ASP A 205 1.81 6.22 -5.35
N ARG A 206 0.78 5.76 -6.05
CA ARG A 206 0.06 6.54 -7.05
C ARG A 206 -0.86 7.60 -6.43
N ASP A 207 -1.69 7.21 -5.45
CA ASP A 207 -2.82 8.03 -4.98
C ASP A 207 -2.46 8.90 -3.77
N ILE A 208 -1.33 8.61 -3.09
CA ILE A 208 -0.85 9.37 -1.94
C ILE A 208 0.54 9.96 -2.21
N VAL A 209 1.57 9.11 -2.40
CA VAL A 209 2.97 9.57 -2.46
C VAL A 209 3.23 10.44 -3.69
N LYS A 210 2.78 10.00 -4.87
CA LYS A 210 2.94 10.69 -6.16
C LYS A 210 1.71 11.51 -6.57
N LYS A 211 0.77 11.69 -5.66
CA LYS A 211 -0.45 12.44 -5.95
C LYS A 211 -0.12 13.87 -6.32
N VAL A 212 -0.63 14.28 -7.46
CA VAL A 212 -0.54 15.66 -7.94
C VAL A 212 -1.91 16.34 -7.81
N GLY A 213 -1.89 17.60 -7.40
CA GLY A 213 -3.08 18.43 -7.36
C GLY A 213 -3.56 18.81 -8.78
N LYS A 214 -4.67 19.55 -8.84
CA LYS A 214 -5.20 20.07 -10.12
C LYS A 214 -4.23 21.02 -10.83
N ASP A 215 -3.28 21.58 -10.13
CA ASP A 215 -2.21 22.45 -10.62
C ASP A 215 -0.98 21.67 -11.13
N GLY A 216 -1.03 20.34 -11.14
CA GLY A 216 0.07 19.47 -11.55
C GLY A 216 1.24 19.39 -10.56
N LYS A 217 1.11 19.98 -9.36
CA LYS A 217 2.14 19.94 -8.32
C LYS A 217 1.85 18.86 -7.29
N PRO A 218 2.88 18.33 -6.59
CA PRO A 218 2.68 17.39 -5.50
C PRO A 218 1.74 17.93 -4.42
N ASP A 219 0.94 17.04 -3.82
CA ASP A 219 0.03 17.39 -2.72
C ASP A 219 0.84 17.86 -1.51
N LYS A 220 0.71 19.15 -1.16
CA LYS A 220 1.47 19.78 -0.06
C LYS A 220 1.04 19.30 1.33
N SER A 221 -0.07 18.59 1.45
CA SER A 221 -0.53 18.04 2.72
C SER A 221 0.08 16.69 3.06
N VAL A 222 0.88 16.11 2.15
CA VAL A 222 1.52 14.81 2.31
C VAL A 222 3.00 15.01 2.66
N PHE A 223 3.43 14.34 3.73
CA PHE A 223 4.83 14.21 4.10
C PHE A 223 5.22 12.73 4.10
N TRP A 224 6.17 12.36 3.25
CA TRP A 224 6.55 10.97 3.07
C TRP A 224 8.06 10.82 3.07
N VAL A 225 8.55 9.85 3.85
CA VAL A 225 9.98 9.48 3.88
C VAL A 225 10.15 8.04 3.44
N GLN A 226 11.25 7.80 2.73
CA GLN A 226 11.68 6.45 2.38
C GLN A 226 12.98 6.14 3.12
N GLY A 227 13.08 4.94 3.66
CA GLY A 227 14.26 4.51 4.40
C GLY A 227 14.68 3.10 4.08
N ARG A 228 15.91 2.76 4.45
CA ARG A 228 16.50 1.43 4.34
C ARG A 228 16.63 0.81 5.72
N SER A 229 16.72 -0.52 5.80
CA SER A 229 17.00 -1.20 7.08
C SER A 229 18.25 -0.65 7.77
N TYR A 230 19.25 -0.23 6.99
CA TYR A 230 20.50 0.39 7.49
C TYR A 230 20.28 1.70 8.25
N ASP A 231 19.22 2.46 7.96
CA ASP A 231 18.91 3.71 8.68
C ASP A 231 18.55 3.44 10.15
N ASN A 232 18.31 2.17 10.53
CA ASN A 232 18.01 1.76 11.90
C ASN A 232 19.18 1.06 12.62
N VAL A 233 20.36 0.99 11.99
CA VAL A 233 21.58 0.45 12.64
C VAL A 233 21.98 1.34 13.80
N GLY A 234 22.19 0.73 14.96
CA GLY A 234 22.49 1.43 16.22
C GLY A 234 21.24 1.92 16.97
N TYR A 235 20.05 1.84 16.37
CA TYR A 235 18.78 2.23 17.00
C TYR A 235 17.91 1.03 17.40
N GLY A 236 17.84 0.00 16.57
CA GLY A 236 17.02 -1.17 16.86
C GLY A 236 17.50 -2.46 16.20
N ILE A 237 18.55 -2.38 15.37
CA ILE A 237 19.14 -3.51 14.68
C ILE A 237 20.65 -3.31 14.56
N THR A 238 21.41 -4.40 14.40
CA THR A 238 22.83 -4.36 14.10
C THR A 238 23.10 -4.60 12.61
N GLU A 239 24.26 -4.21 12.13
CA GLU A 239 24.66 -4.46 10.73
C GLU A 239 24.83 -5.96 10.46
N GLU A 240 25.32 -6.72 11.43
CA GLU A 240 25.43 -8.17 11.36
C GLU A 240 24.05 -8.82 11.14
N GLY A 241 23.01 -8.35 11.87
CA GLY A 241 21.65 -8.83 11.71
C GLY A 241 21.06 -8.55 10.34
N ILE A 242 21.44 -7.44 9.68
CA ILE A 242 21.04 -7.16 8.30
C ILE A 242 21.76 -8.11 7.34
N ASN A 243 23.05 -8.34 7.55
CA ASN A 243 23.84 -9.24 6.69
C ASN A 243 23.37 -10.70 6.79
N GLU A 244 23.01 -11.16 7.98
CA GLU A 244 22.40 -12.48 8.17
C GLU A 244 21.06 -12.61 7.42
N LEU A 245 20.25 -11.55 7.43
CA LEU A 245 18.98 -11.51 6.70
C LEU A 245 19.23 -11.54 5.18
N LYS A 246 20.19 -10.75 4.68
CA LYS A 246 20.55 -10.75 3.24
C LYS A 246 20.91 -12.13 2.73
N ASN A 247 21.62 -12.93 3.49
CA ASN A 247 22.02 -14.28 3.10
C ASN A 247 20.83 -15.25 2.89
N LYS A 248 19.64 -14.87 3.31
CA LYS A 248 18.40 -15.67 3.20
C LYS A 248 17.45 -15.15 2.14
N LEU A 249 17.77 -14.04 1.49
CA LEU A 249 16.90 -13.33 0.56
C LEU A 249 17.48 -13.38 -0.86
N THR A 250 16.61 -13.35 -1.85
CA THR A 250 16.95 -13.09 -3.25
C THR A 250 17.32 -11.63 -3.45
N ASP A 251 17.99 -11.29 -4.56
CA ASP A 251 18.37 -9.90 -4.87
C ASP A 251 17.15 -8.97 -4.92
N GLN A 252 16.03 -9.47 -5.43
CA GLN A 252 14.76 -8.73 -5.46
C GLN A 252 14.21 -8.48 -4.05
N GLU A 253 14.21 -9.49 -3.20
CA GLU A 253 13.78 -9.33 -1.81
C GLU A 253 14.74 -8.42 -1.02
N ILE A 254 16.04 -8.43 -1.32
CA ILE A 254 17.01 -7.49 -0.73
C ILE A 254 16.65 -6.06 -1.12
N SER A 255 16.41 -5.81 -2.41
CA SER A 255 16.00 -4.50 -2.91
C SER A 255 14.77 -3.97 -2.17
N ALA A 256 13.74 -4.78 -2.07
CA ALA A 256 12.48 -4.39 -1.45
C ALA A 256 12.54 -4.34 0.09
N ARG A 257 13.05 -5.41 0.73
CA ARG A 257 12.96 -5.60 2.18
C ARG A 257 14.09 -4.97 2.97
N ILE A 258 15.23 -4.68 2.32
CA ILE A 258 16.41 -4.07 2.97
C ILE A 258 16.64 -2.66 2.45
N GLU A 259 16.71 -2.48 1.13
CA GLU A 259 16.95 -1.16 0.53
C GLU A 259 15.67 -0.30 0.48
N GLY A 260 14.50 -0.89 0.71
CA GLY A 260 13.23 -0.17 0.76
C GLY A 260 12.78 0.37 -0.60
N VAL A 261 13.30 -0.20 -1.69
CA VAL A 261 12.87 0.16 -3.04
C VAL A 261 11.48 -0.43 -3.27
N PRO A 262 10.47 0.37 -3.64
CA PRO A 262 9.16 -0.14 -3.96
C PRO A 262 9.22 -1.14 -5.11
N GLU A 263 8.89 -2.39 -4.85
CA GLU A 263 8.77 -3.40 -5.88
C GLU A 263 7.32 -3.87 -5.95
N TYR A 264 6.63 -3.46 -6.99
CA TYR A 264 5.26 -3.88 -7.29
C TYR A 264 5.26 -5.24 -8.01
N MET A 265 5.96 -6.21 -7.45
CA MET A 265 6.24 -7.49 -8.12
C MET A 265 5.18 -8.57 -7.89
N GLN A 266 4.25 -8.39 -6.97
CA GLN A 266 3.16 -9.35 -6.80
C GLN A 266 2.09 -9.13 -7.87
N GLY A 267 1.99 -10.07 -8.79
CA GLY A 267 1.00 -10.06 -9.86
C GLY A 267 1.49 -9.55 -11.22
N LEU A 268 2.77 -9.23 -11.36
CA LEU A 268 3.33 -8.97 -12.68
C LEU A 268 3.49 -10.30 -13.44
N VAL A 269 2.70 -10.48 -14.50
CA VAL A 269 2.82 -11.62 -15.42
C VAL A 269 4.20 -11.61 -16.10
N TYR A 270 4.75 -10.41 -16.32
CA TYR A 270 6.07 -10.21 -16.94
C TYR A 270 6.98 -9.39 -16.00
N PRO A 271 7.60 -10.01 -14.98
CA PRO A 271 8.43 -9.31 -13.99
C PRO A 271 9.69 -8.67 -14.59
N THR A 272 10.18 -9.19 -15.72
CA THR A 272 11.34 -8.66 -16.43
C THR A 272 11.03 -7.48 -17.35
N PHE A 273 9.73 -7.13 -17.53
CA PHE A 273 9.36 -6.04 -18.43
C PHE A 273 9.94 -4.69 -17.95
N ASN A 274 10.75 -4.07 -18.78
CA ASN A 274 11.41 -2.81 -18.51
C ASN A 274 11.01 -1.77 -19.57
N ARG A 275 10.53 -0.61 -19.14
CA ARG A 275 10.09 0.50 -20.01
C ARG A 275 11.23 1.32 -20.64
N ALA A 276 12.46 0.92 -20.49
CA ALA A 276 13.55 1.52 -21.26
C ALA A 276 13.44 1.12 -22.75
N TYR A 277 14.00 1.95 -23.63
CA TYR A 277 14.10 1.60 -25.04
C TYR A 277 15.13 0.48 -25.29
N TYR A 278 14.82 -0.37 -26.28
CA TYR A 278 15.73 -1.41 -26.75
C TYR A 278 17.11 -0.81 -27.13
N PRO A 279 18.26 -1.43 -26.81
CA PRO A 279 18.41 -2.77 -26.20
C PRO A 279 18.44 -2.80 -24.67
N LYS A 280 18.23 -1.69 -23.98
CA LYS A 280 18.27 -1.61 -22.51
C LYS A 280 16.95 -2.03 -21.84
N GLY A 281 15.88 -2.13 -22.59
CA GLY A 281 14.54 -2.52 -22.13
C GLY A 281 13.69 -3.01 -23.29
N HIS A 282 12.37 -3.01 -23.11
CA HIS A 282 11.41 -3.67 -23.99
C HIS A 282 10.63 -2.70 -24.89
N LEU A 283 10.83 -1.38 -24.77
CA LEU A 283 10.17 -0.43 -25.66
C LEU A 283 10.94 -0.31 -26.96
N MET A 284 10.20 -0.38 -28.06
CA MET A 284 10.72 -0.07 -29.39
C MET A 284 10.34 1.36 -29.79
N GLY A 285 11.19 2.02 -30.58
CA GLY A 285 10.79 3.25 -31.27
C GLY A 285 9.62 3.00 -32.21
N ARG A 286 8.80 4.02 -32.46
CA ARG A 286 7.66 3.89 -33.39
C ARG A 286 8.13 3.47 -34.78
N PHE A 287 7.55 2.39 -35.30
CA PHE A 287 7.74 1.94 -36.67
C PHE A 287 6.42 1.40 -37.24
N LYS A 288 6.28 1.41 -38.53
CA LYS A 288 5.09 0.86 -39.21
C LYS A 288 5.24 -0.67 -39.27
N ILE A 289 4.23 -1.39 -38.77
CA ILE A 289 4.18 -2.86 -38.89
C ILE A 289 4.10 -3.23 -40.39
N PRO A 290 5.01 -4.08 -40.88
CA PRO A 290 4.95 -4.58 -42.24
C PRO A 290 3.66 -5.37 -42.50
N ILE A 291 3.06 -5.22 -43.67
CA ILE A 291 1.76 -5.79 -44.00
C ILE A 291 1.77 -7.33 -44.07
N ASP A 292 2.93 -7.91 -44.26
CA ASP A 292 3.16 -9.36 -44.31
C ASP A 292 3.29 -10.00 -42.91
N TRP A 293 3.46 -9.19 -41.87
CA TRP A 293 3.55 -9.71 -40.50
C TRP A 293 2.15 -10.08 -40.00
N PRO A 294 1.95 -11.34 -39.52
CA PRO A 294 0.69 -11.70 -38.91
C PRO A 294 0.48 -10.94 -37.58
N VAL A 295 -0.76 -10.54 -37.34
CA VAL A 295 -1.17 -9.86 -36.10
C VAL A 295 -2.21 -10.72 -35.40
N ASP A 296 -1.90 -11.09 -34.15
CA ASP A 296 -2.81 -11.71 -33.21
C ASP A 296 -3.50 -10.65 -32.37
N ILE A 297 -4.81 -10.80 -32.10
CA ILE A 297 -5.59 -9.87 -31.30
C ILE A 297 -6.18 -10.61 -30.11
N ALA A 298 -5.91 -10.15 -28.91
CA ALA A 298 -6.46 -10.69 -27.68
C ALA A 298 -7.48 -9.69 -27.08
N ILE A 299 -8.66 -10.20 -26.70
CA ILE A 299 -9.77 -9.41 -26.16
C ILE A 299 -10.09 -9.90 -24.76
N ASP A 300 -10.01 -9.00 -23.78
CA ASP A 300 -10.48 -9.20 -22.43
C ASP A 300 -11.64 -8.23 -22.16
N VAL A 301 -12.85 -8.79 -22.08
CA VAL A 301 -14.08 -8.03 -21.85
C VAL A 301 -14.49 -8.08 -20.40
N HIS A 302 -14.81 -6.92 -19.84
CA HIS A 302 -15.25 -6.80 -18.46
C HIS A 302 -16.62 -6.08 -18.37
N PRO A 303 -17.60 -6.57 -17.59
CA PRO A 303 -18.95 -6.01 -17.57
C PRO A 303 -19.08 -4.62 -16.96
N ARG A 304 -18.09 -4.17 -16.18
CA ARG A 304 -18.15 -2.92 -15.40
C ARG A 304 -16.90 -2.05 -15.49
N GLU A 305 -15.80 -2.60 -16.00
CA GLU A 305 -14.51 -1.93 -16.09
C GLU A 305 -14.17 -1.60 -17.55
N ARG A 306 -12.96 -1.11 -17.78
CA ARG A 306 -12.47 -0.87 -19.13
C ARG A 306 -12.22 -2.18 -19.84
N GLN A 307 -12.55 -2.21 -21.11
CA GLN A 307 -12.22 -3.30 -22.01
C GLN A 307 -10.76 -3.22 -22.40
N ALA A 308 -10.09 -4.36 -22.45
CA ALA A 308 -8.69 -4.46 -22.86
C ALA A 308 -8.59 -5.22 -24.18
N VAL A 309 -7.91 -4.65 -25.16
CA VAL A 309 -7.56 -5.35 -26.40
C VAL A 309 -6.08 -5.10 -26.71
N LEU A 310 -5.35 -6.16 -26.98
CA LEU A 310 -3.94 -6.09 -27.34
C LEU A 310 -3.75 -6.64 -28.76
N PHE A 311 -2.98 -5.90 -29.57
CA PHE A 311 -2.56 -6.30 -30.90
C PHE A 311 -1.08 -6.68 -30.86
N VAL A 312 -0.75 -7.89 -31.30
CA VAL A 312 0.60 -8.43 -31.27
C VAL A 312 1.03 -8.84 -32.68
N ALA A 313 1.97 -8.12 -33.26
CA ALA A 313 2.57 -8.47 -34.54
C ALA A 313 3.75 -9.42 -34.33
N THR A 314 3.90 -10.41 -35.20
CA THR A 314 5.01 -11.36 -35.17
C THR A 314 5.86 -11.24 -36.44
N ASN A 315 7.18 -11.02 -36.28
CA ASN A 315 8.08 -10.92 -37.42
C ASN A 315 8.51 -12.31 -37.94
N PRO A 316 9.19 -12.40 -39.10
CA PRO A 316 9.68 -13.68 -39.63
C PRO A 316 10.69 -14.44 -38.75
N ARG A 317 11.25 -13.79 -37.72
CA ARG A 317 12.16 -14.42 -36.75
C ARG A 317 11.42 -14.91 -35.52
N ASN A 318 10.08 -14.79 -35.51
CA ASN A 318 9.22 -15.09 -34.35
C ASN A 318 9.36 -14.13 -33.17
N ASP A 319 9.91 -12.91 -33.39
CA ASP A 319 9.88 -11.87 -32.36
C ASP A 319 8.47 -11.25 -32.33
N ARG A 320 7.92 -11.03 -31.14
CA ARG A 320 6.56 -10.51 -30.91
C ARG A 320 6.59 -9.03 -30.49
N TYR A 321 5.76 -8.22 -31.09
CA TYR A 321 5.66 -6.78 -30.84
C TYR A 321 4.23 -6.40 -30.47
N GLY A 322 4.00 -5.93 -29.24
CA GLY A 322 2.76 -5.22 -28.90
C GLY A 322 2.71 -3.93 -29.71
N CYS A 323 1.88 -3.90 -30.75
CA CYS A 323 1.89 -2.82 -31.73
C CYS A 323 0.73 -1.84 -31.61
N ASP A 324 -0.37 -2.25 -30.95
CA ASP A 324 -1.54 -1.39 -30.67
C ASP A 324 -2.31 -1.92 -29.46
N GLU A 325 -3.09 -1.06 -28.80
CA GLU A 325 -3.93 -1.42 -27.67
C GLU A 325 -5.22 -0.61 -27.64
N ILE A 326 -6.31 -1.20 -27.14
CA ILE A 326 -7.53 -0.50 -26.74
C ILE A 326 -7.70 -0.68 -25.25
N TRP A 327 -7.88 0.44 -24.53
CA TRP A 327 -8.12 0.46 -23.08
C TRP A 327 -9.21 1.48 -22.77
N GLU A 328 -10.47 1.12 -23.07
CA GLU A 328 -11.59 2.05 -23.05
C GLU A 328 -12.82 1.46 -22.37
N HIS A 329 -13.69 2.34 -21.86
CA HIS A 329 -15.03 1.97 -21.45
C HIS A 329 -15.91 1.79 -22.69
N GLY A 330 -16.65 0.71 -22.72
CA GLY A 330 -17.58 0.44 -23.81
C GLY A 330 -18.21 -0.95 -23.66
N ASP A 331 -19.26 -1.20 -24.41
CA ASP A 331 -19.79 -2.54 -24.55
C ASP A 331 -19.00 -3.35 -25.61
N GLY A 332 -19.29 -4.63 -25.67
CA GLY A 332 -18.61 -5.52 -26.61
C GLY A 332 -18.76 -5.10 -28.10
N GLU A 333 -19.88 -4.49 -28.46
CA GLU A 333 -20.12 -4.05 -29.84
C GLU A 333 -19.25 -2.85 -30.21
N ALA A 334 -19.15 -1.86 -29.30
CA ALA A 334 -18.31 -0.68 -29.51
C ALA A 334 -16.82 -1.06 -29.65
N ILE A 335 -16.35 -1.97 -28.80
CA ILE A 335 -14.97 -2.46 -28.86
C ILE A 335 -14.71 -3.26 -30.15
N ALA A 336 -15.62 -4.13 -30.54
CA ALA A 336 -15.50 -4.88 -31.81
C ALA A 336 -15.46 -3.95 -33.05
N GLY A 337 -16.27 -2.89 -33.04
CA GLY A 337 -16.23 -1.86 -34.07
C GLY A 337 -14.89 -1.10 -34.11
N GLU A 338 -14.33 -0.80 -32.96
CA GLU A 338 -13.01 -0.16 -32.87
C GLU A 338 -11.89 -1.09 -33.37
N ILE A 339 -11.95 -2.38 -33.03
CA ILE A 339 -10.99 -3.38 -33.55
C ILE A 339 -11.06 -3.38 -35.11
N GLY A 340 -12.25 -3.48 -35.69
CA GLY A 340 -12.43 -3.46 -37.14
C GLY A 340 -11.88 -2.19 -37.78
N ARG A 341 -12.13 -1.02 -37.17
CA ARG A 341 -11.58 0.25 -37.67
C ARG A 341 -10.04 0.28 -37.65
N ARG A 342 -9.41 -0.20 -36.58
CA ARG A 342 -7.94 -0.22 -36.45
C ARG A 342 -7.31 -1.21 -37.42
N VAL A 343 -7.86 -2.40 -37.53
CA VAL A 343 -7.42 -3.40 -38.53
C VAL A 343 -7.41 -2.80 -39.95
N ASN A 344 -8.48 -2.14 -40.35
CA ASN A 344 -8.58 -1.51 -41.66
C ASN A 344 -7.63 -0.31 -41.82
N TYR A 345 -7.58 0.58 -40.84
CA TYR A 345 -6.73 1.76 -40.88
C TYR A 345 -5.24 1.43 -41.00
N HIS A 346 -4.77 0.44 -40.23
CA HIS A 346 -3.37 0.02 -40.24
C HIS A 346 -3.07 -1.05 -41.28
N SER A 347 -4.11 -1.60 -41.96
CA SER A 347 -4.00 -2.72 -42.87
C SER A 347 -3.35 -3.95 -42.25
N TYR A 348 -3.73 -4.27 -41.00
CA TYR A 348 -3.17 -5.43 -40.29
C TYR A 348 -3.60 -6.73 -40.94
N ARG A 349 -2.65 -7.62 -41.17
CA ARG A 349 -2.92 -9.01 -41.59
C ARG A 349 -3.26 -9.81 -40.33
N VAL A 350 -4.56 -9.87 -39.98
CA VAL A 350 -5.03 -10.60 -38.82
C VAL A 350 -4.83 -12.10 -38.99
N ASN A 351 -4.12 -12.73 -38.05
CA ASN A 351 -3.92 -14.18 -38.02
C ASN A 351 -5.02 -14.86 -37.20
N GLN A 352 -5.25 -14.36 -35.97
CA GLN A 352 -6.32 -14.85 -35.09
C GLN A 352 -6.83 -13.74 -34.19
N ILE A 353 -8.07 -13.90 -33.72
CA ILE A 353 -8.68 -13.08 -32.67
C ILE A 353 -9.15 -14.03 -31.59
N ILE A 354 -8.69 -13.82 -30.33
CA ILE A 354 -9.06 -14.63 -29.18
C ILE A 354 -9.76 -13.78 -28.13
N ILE A 355 -10.78 -14.34 -27.48
CA ILE A 355 -11.54 -13.69 -26.41
C ILE A 355 -11.62 -14.60 -25.19
N ASP A 356 -11.74 -14.00 -23.98
CA ASP A 356 -11.92 -14.74 -22.73
C ASP A 356 -13.16 -15.67 -22.81
N PRO A 357 -13.02 -16.96 -22.47
CA PRO A 357 -14.13 -17.90 -22.42
C PRO A 357 -15.29 -17.49 -21.51
N LEU A 358 -15.06 -16.67 -20.48
CA LEU A 358 -16.11 -16.15 -19.59
C LEU A 358 -17.12 -15.26 -20.32
N SER A 359 -16.76 -14.69 -21.46
CA SER A 359 -17.68 -13.91 -22.31
C SER A 359 -18.91 -14.69 -22.80
N LYS A 360 -18.87 -16.03 -22.75
CA LYS A 360 -19.98 -16.94 -23.07
C LYS A 360 -20.90 -17.25 -21.87
N GLY A 361 -20.55 -16.80 -20.67
CA GLY A 361 -21.18 -17.21 -19.42
C GLY A 361 -22.36 -16.35 -18.94
N ASP A 362 -22.80 -15.36 -19.69
CA ASP A 362 -23.87 -14.45 -19.28
C ASP A 362 -25.26 -15.11 -19.49
N GLN A 363 -25.72 -15.83 -18.46
CA GLN A 363 -26.94 -16.66 -18.51
C GLN A 363 -28.25 -15.86 -18.45
N ASN A 364 -28.21 -14.54 -18.26
CA ASN A 364 -29.40 -13.69 -18.08
C ASN A 364 -29.79 -12.86 -19.32
N SER A 365 -29.03 -12.90 -20.40
CA SER A 365 -29.33 -12.22 -21.66
C SER A 365 -29.57 -13.21 -22.78
N GLN A 366 -30.47 -12.88 -23.72
CA GLN A 366 -30.71 -13.68 -24.94
C GLN A 366 -29.47 -13.75 -25.83
N GLU A 367 -28.52 -12.84 -25.72
CA GLU A 367 -27.29 -12.75 -26.50
C GLU A 367 -26.12 -12.51 -25.57
N THR A 368 -25.08 -13.36 -25.63
CA THR A 368 -23.89 -13.25 -24.81
C THR A 368 -22.96 -12.13 -25.29
N THR A 369 -22.02 -11.69 -24.45
CA THR A 369 -20.97 -10.74 -24.86
C THR A 369 -20.16 -11.29 -26.04
N TYR A 370 -19.90 -12.60 -26.04
CA TYR A 370 -19.25 -13.29 -27.15
C TYR A 370 -20.04 -13.12 -28.47
N ASP A 371 -21.34 -13.35 -28.43
CA ASP A 371 -22.19 -13.28 -29.65
C ASP A 371 -22.22 -11.86 -30.21
N LYS A 372 -22.30 -10.85 -29.36
CA LYS A 372 -22.27 -9.43 -29.75
C LYS A 372 -20.97 -9.06 -30.44
N VAL A 373 -19.83 -9.41 -29.81
CA VAL A 373 -18.50 -9.14 -30.38
C VAL A 373 -18.32 -9.89 -31.68
N TYR A 374 -18.69 -11.17 -31.75
CA TYR A 374 -18.59 -12.01 -32.94
C TYR A 374 -19.36 -11.43 -34.11
N ARG A 375 -20.62 -11.02 -33.90
CA ARG A 375 -21.49 -10.43 -34.92
C ARG A 375 -20.90 -9.16 -35.53
N VAL A 376 -20.33 -8.29 -34.72
CA VAL A 376 -19.73 -7.03 -35.20
C VAL A 376 -18.43 -7.30 -35.94
N LEU A 377 -17.57 -8.19 -35.43
CA LEU A 377 -16.32 -8.55 -36.10
C LEU A 377 -16.58 -9.23 -37.45
N ALA A 378 -17.63 -10.06 -37.58
CA ALA A 378 -18.01 -10.68 -38.81
C ALA A 378 -18.36 -9.64 -39.91
N ASN A 379 -18.89 -8.47 -39.56
CA ASN A 379 -19.13 -7.38 -40.51
C ASN A 379 -17.84 -6.77 -41.09
N HIS A 380 -16.70 -7.09 -40.47
CA HIS A 380 -15.36 -6.69 -40.93
C HIS A 380 -14.55 -7.87 -41.50
N ASP A 381 -15.22 -8.99 -41.83
CA ASP A 381 -14.59 -10.23 -42.29
C ASP A 381 -13.56 -10.83 -41.30
N LEU A 382 -13.77 -10.58 -39.99
CA LEU A 382 -12.91 -11.05 -38.91
C LEU A 382 -13.57 -12.21 -38.17
N VAL A 383 -12.79 -13.28 -37.91
CA VAL A 383 -13.26 -14.48 -37.22
C VAL A 383 -12.57 -14.55 -35.84
N MET A 384 -13.35 -14.81 -34.80
CA MET A 384 -12.92 -14.88 -33.43
C MET A 384 -13.10 -16.28 -32.85
N GLN A 385 -12.22 -16.67 -31.92
CA GLN A 385 -12.30 -17.90 -31.13
C GLN A 385 -12.10 -17.64 -29.66
N THR A 386 -12.51 -18.57 -28.78
CA THR A 386 -12.27 -18.48 -27.34
C THR A 386 -10.85 -18.94 -26.99
N ALA A 387 -10.24 -18.26 -26.01
CA ALA A 387 -8.97 -18.67 -25.46
C ALA A 387 -9.05 -20.01 -24.70
N SER A 388 -7.94 -20.72 -24.56
CA SER A 388 -7.79 -21.85 -23.68
C SER A 388 -7.87 -21.42 -22.21
N LYS A 389 -8.47 -22.27 -21.34
CA LYS A 389 -8.50 -22.03 -19.87
C LYS A 389 -7.24 -22.48 -19.13
N ASP A 390 -6.27 -23.02 -19.82
CA ASP A 390 -5.04 -23.49 -19.17
C ASP A 390 -4.13 -22.30 -18.88
N ARG A 391 -4.18 -21.84 -17.61
CA ARG A 391 -3.35 -20.73 -17.11
C ARG A 391 -1.85 -21.03 -17.20
N ASN A 392 -1.44 -22.27 -17.07
CA ASN A 392 -0.02 -22.62 -16.97
C ASN A 392 0.65 -22.57 -18.35
N SER A 393 -0.05 -22.96 -19.43
CA SER A 393 0.46 -22.84 -20.80
C SER A 393 0.55 -21.37 -21.26
N GLY A 394 -0.40 -20.51 -20.84
CA GLY A 394 -0.41 -19.09 -21.24
C GLY A 394 0.64 -18.20 -20.56
N ILE A 395 1.29 -18.68 -19.48
CA ILE A 395 2.36 -17.95 -18.79
C ILE A 395 3.76 -18.36 -19.32
N LEU A 396 3.86 -19.55 -19.90
CA LEU A 396 5.12 -20.12 -20.41
C LEU A 396 5.39 -19.78 -21.89
N GLU A 397 4.39 -19.33 -22.63
CA GLU A 397 4.50 -18.83 -24.00
C GLU A 397 4.68 -17.29 -24.04
#